data_2092e61a1bf869d05f7f0b49a6a431aa
#
_entry.id   2092e61a1bf869d05f7f0b49a6a431aa
#
_cell.length_a   1.000
_cell.length_b   1.000
_cell.length_c   1.000
_cell.angle_alpha   90.00
_cell.angle_beta   90.00
_cell.angle_gamma   90.00
#
_symmetry.space_group_name_H-M   'P 1'
#
loop_
_entity.id
_entity.type
_entity.pdbx_description
1 polymer ?
#
loop_
_entity_poly.entity_id
_entity_poly.type
_entity_poly.pdbx_seq_one_letter_code
_entity_poly.pdbx_strand_id
1 'polypeptide(L)'
;MLEHTSADTQAAVAAAATLHLRITIVGATVDLLRDVPFHEARPAHVAERLGIPVSELEQHFPSWDGLVLAALDRWNGARMDEVTREVGDGSTVDLLRAIVASNAEDPALMRLLVALLSVAGNPLHPMANYLRSRYQLFYAQIKRGLEHDVAVGRAPHTMEPRRGAEQLIALYEGLQLQALLRSDLDLVPAFDRAVARLERGWMERYEANAARRLATWNDDDTGSWEI
;
A
#
# COMPACT_ATOMS: atom_id res chain seq x y z
N MET A 1 -32.11 40.80 10.02
CA MET A 1 -32.20 39.35 10.14
C MET A 1 -32.18 38.61 8.77
N LEU A 2 -32.67 39.23 7.67
CA LEU A 2 -32.67 38.62 6.33
C LEU A 2 -31.32 38.73 5.58
N GLU A 3 -30.48 39.75 5.89
CA GLU A 3 -29.18 39.94 5.25
C GLU A 3 -28.10 38.93 5.70
N HIS A 4 -28.14 38.47 6.95
CA HIS A 4 -27.22 37.44 7.45
C HIS A 4 -27.45 36.07 6.77
N THR A 5 -28.72 35.71 6.51
CA THR A 5 -29.08 34.45 5.87
C THR A 5 -28.58 34.39 4.40
N SER A 6 -28.52 35.55 3.70
CA SER A 6 -28.03 35.64 2.31
C SER A 6 -26.50 35.49 2.23
N ALA A 7 -25.76 36.11 3.14
CA ALA A 7 -24.28 36.00 3.20
C ALA A 7 -23.83 34.58 3.56
N ASP A 8 -24.48 33.93 4.51
CA ASP A 8 -24.21 32.54 4.90
C ASP A 8 -24.48 31.55 3.76
N THR A 9 -25.57 31.77 3.01
CA THR A 9 -25.90 30.96 1.84
C THR A 9 -24.86 31.15 0.72
N GLN A 10 -24.42 32.36 0.46
CA GLN A 10 -23.39 32.65 -0.54
C GLN A 10 -22.03 32.04 -0.15
N ALA A 11 -21.64 32.13 1.11
CA ALA A 11 -20.42 31.50 1.63
C ALA A 11 -20.48 29.95 1.49
N ALA A 12 -21.62 29.34 1.80
CA ALA A 12 -21.83 27.90 1.65
C ALA A 12 -21.75 27.45 0.17
N VAL A 13 -22.32 28.21 -0.76
CA VAL A 13 -22.23 27.94 -2.20
C VAL A 13 -20.79 28.04 -2.69
N ALA A 14 -20.05 29.08 -2.27
CA ALA A 14 -18.65 29.25 -2.64
C ALA A 14 -17.77 28.12 -2.08
N ALA A 15 -18.00 27.70 -0.83
CA ALA A 15 -17.29 26.57 -0.22
C ALA A 15 -17.59 25.26 -0.97
N ALA A 16 -18.84 25.02 -1.36
CA ALA A 16 -19.23 23.84 -2.13
C ALA A 16 -18.56 23.84 -3.51
N ALA A 17 -18.51 24.98 -4.21
CA ALA A 17 -17.83 25.12 -5.50
C ALA A 17 -16.32 24.85 -5.37
N THR A 18 -15.67 25.37 -4.32
CA THR A 18 -14.26 25.13 -4.01
C THR A 18 -14.00 23.65 -3.77
N LEU A 19 -14.83 22.98 -2.98
CA LEU A 19 -14.71 21.55 -2.70
C LEU A 19 -14.89 20.73 -4.00
N HIS A 20 -15.89 21.08 -4.81
CA HIS A 20 -16.13 20.41 -6.08
C HIS A 20 -14.93 20.51 -7.02
N LEU A 21 -14.33 21.69 -7.15
CA LEU A 21 -13.14 21.89 -7.99
C LEU A 21 -11.94 21.09 -7.45
N ARG A 22 -11.73 21.06 -6.13
CA ARG A 22 -10.69 20.22 -5.53
C ARG A 22 -10.87 18.73 -5.86
N ILE A 23 -12.09 18.21 -5.77
CA ILE A 23 -12.42 16.83 -6.12
C ILE A 23 -12.15 16.58 -7.62
N THR A 24 -12.49 17.53 -8.48
CA THR A 24 -12.25 17.45 -9.93
C THR A 24 -10.76 17.44 -10.25
N ILE A 25 -9.96 18.32 -9.62
CA ILE A 25 -8.49 18.37 -9.77
C ILE A 25 -7.86 17.04 -9.36
N VAL A 26 -8.26 16.49 -8.21
CA VAL A 26 -7.77 15.19 -7.74
C VAL A 26 -8.14 14.07 -8.71
N GLY A 27 -9.35 14.07 -9.25
CA GLY A 27 -9.79 13.12 -10.28
C GLY A 27 -8.94 13.18 -11.54
N ALA A 28 -8.77 14.38 -12.11
CA ALA A 28 -7.94 14.60 -13.29
C ALA A 28 -6.45 14.20 -13.05
N THR A 29 -5.97 14.34 -11.82
CA THR A 29 -4.62 13.90 -11.44
C THR A 29 -4.51 12.38 -11.41
N VAL A 30 -5.52 11.67 -10.90
CA VAL A 30 -5.60 10.20 -10.98
C VAL A 30 -5.56 9.76 -12.45
N ASP A 31 -6.35 10.36 -13.31
CA ASP A 31 -6.40 10.02 -14.74
C ASP A 31 -5.06 10.35 -15.44
N LEU A 32 -4.42 11.46 -15.07
CA LEU A 32 -3.06 11.77 -15.57
C LEU A 32 -2.05 10.68 -15.17
N LEU A 33 -2.06 10.26 -13.91
CA LEU A 33 -1.11 9.27 -13.38
C LEU A 33 -1.35 7.85 -13.92
N ARG A 34 -2.51 7.58 -14.53
CA ARG A 34 -2.74 6.36 -15.32
C ARG A 34 -2.00 6.37 -16.64
N ASP A 35 -1.97 7.53 -17.30
CA ASP A 35 -1.43 7.68 -18.65
C ASP A 35 0.07 8.04 -18.63
N VAL A 36 0.50 8.81 -17.62
CA VAL A 36 1.84 9.40 -17.55
C VAL A 36 2.56 8.89 -16.30
N PRO A 37 3.82 8.39 -16.44
CA PRO A 37 4.61 7.98 -15.29
C PRO A 37 4.78 9.11 -14.27
N PHE A 38 4.81 8.76 -12.97
CA PHE A 38 4.88 9.72 -11.88
C PHE A 38 6.01 10.76 -12.04
N HIS A 39 7.19 10.32 -12.46
CA HIS A 39 8.37 11.21 -12.61
C HIS A 39 8.29 12.18 -13.82
N GLU A 40 7.35 11.94 -14.75
CA GLU A 40 7.09 12.81 -15.91
C GLU A 40 5.87 13.72 -15.70
N ALA A 41 4.95 13.32 -14.82
CA ALA A 41 3.73 14.08 -14.54
C ALA A 41 4.06 15.44 -13.87
N ARG A 42 3.32 16.48 -14.27
CA ARG A 42 3.51 17.87 -13.81
C ARG A 42 2.15 18.54 -13.58
N PRO A 43 2.06 19.59 -12.72
CA PRO A 43 0.85 20.36 -12.52
C PRO A 43 0.24 20.90 -13.82
N ALA A 44 1.09 21.32 -14.77
CA ALA A 44 0.65 21.85 -16.05
C ALA A 44 -0.19 20.86 -16.86
N HIS A 45 0.12 19.56 -16.81
CA HIS A 45 -0.65 18.54 -17.51
C HIS A 45 -2.07 18.37 -16.91
N VAL A 46 -2.21 18.54 -15.59
CA VAL A 46 -3.53 18.51 -14.93
C VAL A 46 -4.34 19.74 -15.31
N ALA A 47 -3.71 20.93 -15.27
CA ALA A 47 -4.33 22.19 -15.61
C ALA A 47 -4.82 22.19 -17.07
N GLU A 48 -4.02 21.67 -18.00
CA GLU A 48 -4.37 21.52 -19.42
C GLU A 48 -5.58 20.59 -19.61
N ARG A 49 -5.61 19.43 -18.92
CA ARG A 49 -6.75 18.49 -18.98
C ARG A 49 -8.06 19.12 -18.52
N LEU A 50 -7.97 20.06 -17.56
CA LEU A 50 -9.14 20.72 -16.98
C LEU A 50 -9.49 22.03 -17.69
N GLY A 51 -8.62 22.54 -18.59
CA GLY A 51 -8.80 23.83 -19.24
C GLY A 51 -8.73 25.01 -18.26
N ILE A 52 -7.99 24.89 -17.16
CA ILE A 52 -7.80 25.94 -16.16
C ILE A 52 -6.35 26.45 -16.15
N PRO A 53 -6.09 27.68 -15.68
CA PRO A 53 -4.73 28.15 -15.45
C PRO A 53 -4.01 27.33 -14.36
N VAL A 54 -2.68 27.13 -14.50
CA VAL A 54 -1.86 26.47 -13.46
C VAL A 54 -1.98 27.22 -12.12
N SER A 55 -2.05 28.54 -12.15
CA SER A 55 -2.21 29.38 -10.94
C SER A 55 -3.51 29.11 -10.18
N GLU A 56 -4.58 28.73 -10.85
CA GLU A 56 -5.84 28.32 -10.22
C GLU A 56 -5.70 26.95 -9.56
N LEU A 57 -5.03 26.00 -10.21
CA LEU A 57 -4.71 24.71 -9.62
C LEU A 57 -3.86 24.88 -8.34
N GLU A 58 -2.82 25.75 -8.38
CA GLU A 58 -1.94 26.03 -7.26
C GLU A 58 -2.65 26.70 -6.06
N GLN A 59 -3.70 27.48 -6.28
CA GLN A 59 -4.54 28.01 -5.21
C GLN A 59 -5.22 26.89 -4.41
N HIS A 60 -5.58 25.79 -5.05
CA HIS A 60 -6.22 24.63 -4.42
C HIS A 60 -5.21 23.62 -3.87
N PHE A 61 -4.08 23.46 -4.55
CA PHE A 61 -2.98 22.55 -4.18
C PHE A 61 -1.64 23.27 -4.32
N PRO A 62 -1.16 23.93 -3.24
CA PRO A 62 0.07 24.73 -3.29
C PRO A 62 1.34 23.92 -3.60
N SER A 63 1.29 22.60 -3.53
CA SER A 63 2.41 21.74 -3.91
C SER A 63 1.96 20.57 -4.78
N TRP A 64 2.80 20.22 -5.75
CA TRP A 64 2.60 19.03 -6.57
C TRP A 64 2.58 17.75 -5.74
N ASP A 65 3.48 17.64 -4.78
CA ASP A 65 3.57 16.51 -3.87
C ASP A 65 2.26 16.31 -3.09
N GLY A 66 1.67 17.40 -2.58
CA GLY A 66 0.38 17.37 -1.88
C GLY A 66 -0.77 16.92 -2.79
N LEU A 67 -0.77 17.34 -4.06
CA LEU A 67 -1.76 16.90 -5.04
C LEU A 67 -1.61 15.42 -5.39
N VAL A 68 -0.37 14.94 -5.58
CA VAL A 68 -0.08 13.52 -5.83
C VAL A 68 -0.51 12.66 -4.64
N LEU A 69 -0.27 13.09 -3.41
CA LEU A 69 -0.72 12.37 -2.22
C LEU A 69 -2.25 12.32 -2.13
N ALA A 70 -2.94 13.42 -2.45
CA ALA A 70 -4.40 13.44 -2.48
C ALA A 70 -4.97 12.52 -3.58
N ALA A 71 -4.33 12.47 -4.75
CA ALA A 71 -4.69 11.55 -5.82
C ALA A 71 -4.46 10.08 -5.43
N LEU A 72 -3.32 9.77 -4.80
CA LEU A 72 -3.01 8.46 -4.27
C LEU A 72 -4.05 8.01 -3.23
N ASP A 73 -4.39 8.88 -2.28
CA ASP A 73 -5.37 8.55 -1.22
C ASP A 73 -6.74 8.24 -1.80
N ARG A 74 -7.19 9.04 -2.76
CA ARG A 74 -8.47 8.81 -3.43
C ARG A 74 -8.47 7.49 -4.20
N TRP A 75 -7.44 7.26 -5.01
CA TRP A 75 -7.32 6.08 -5.86
C TRP A 75 -7.18 4.80 -5.02
N ASN A 76 -6.23 4.80 -4.09
CA ASN A 76 -6.01 3.67 -3.20
C ASN A 76 -7.18 3.45 -2.23
N GLY A 77 -7.83 4.53 -1.75
CA GLY A 77 -9.00 4.45 -0.88
C GLY A 77 -10.17 3.75 -1.57
N ALA A 78 -10.55 4.19 -2.78
CA ALA A 78 -11.62 3.57 -3.56
C ALA A 78 -11.37 2.08 -3.81
N ARG A 79 -10.13 1.71 -4.16
CA ARG A 79 -9.72 0.32 -4.33
C ARG A 79 -9.85 -0.48 -3.03
N MET A 80 -9.36 0.06 -1.91
CA MET A 80 -9.39 -0.64 -0.62
C MET A 80 -10.82 -0.82 -0.10
N ASP A 81 -11.72 0.12 -0.35
CA ASP A 81 -13.14 -0.01 -0.01
C ASP A 81 -13.80 -1.18 -0.77
N GLU A 82 -13.45 -1.35 -2.05
CA GLU A 82 -13.93 -2.45 -2.88
C GLU A 82 -13.38 -3.80 -2.41
N VAL A 83 -12.07 -3.89 -2.28
CA VAL A 83 -11.37 -5.09 -1.78
C VAL A 83 -11.89 -5.52 -0.41
N THR A 84 -12.04 -4.59 0.52
CA THR A 84 -12.54 -4.91 1.87
C THR A 84 -13.97 -5.44 1.84
N ARG A 85 -14.80 -4.90 0.95
CA ARG A 85 -16.20 -5.34 0.78
C ARG A 85 -16.26 -6.74 0.17
N GLU A 86 -15.40 -7.03 -0.81
CA GLU A 86 -15.32 -8.34 -1.46
C GLU A 86 -14.86 -9.43 -0.49
N VAL A 87 -13.82 -9.14 0.28
CA VAL A 87 -13.22 -10.12 1.22
C VAL A 87 -14.11 -10.38 2.43
N GLY A 88 -14.86 -9.36 2.91
CA GLY A 88 -15.73 -9.48 4.07
C GLY A 88 -15.00 -10.02 5.31
N ASP A 89 -15.45 -11.16 5.85
CA ASP A 89 -14.86 -11.83 7.01
C ASP A 89 -13.71 -12.80 6.65
N GLY A 90 -13.12 -12.67 5.48
CA GLY A 90 -11.99 -13.49 5.03
C GLY A 90 -10.74 -13.32 5.89
N SER A 91 -9.73 -14.16 5.63
CA SER A 91 -8.44 -14.09 6.31
C SER A 91 -7.59 -12.89 5.83
N THR A 92 -6.52 -12.60 6.56
CA THR A 92 -5.51 -11.60 6.15
C THR A 92 -4.83 -11.99 4.82
N VAL A 93 -4.69 -13.27 4.56
CA VAL A 93 -4.17 -13.78 3.29
C VAL A 93 -5.17 -13.49 2.16
N ASP A 94 -6.47 -13.72 2.38
CA ASP A 94 -7.52 -13.39 1.40
C ASP A 94 -7.55 -11.89 1.09
N LEU A 95 -7.40 -11.04 2.11
CA LEU A 95 -7.29 -9.59 1.93
C LEU A 95 -6.09 -9.22 1.05
N LEU A 96 -4.91 -9.75 1.34
CA LEU A 96 -3.71 -9.48 0.53
C LEU A 96 -3.84 -10.02 -0.89
N ARG A 97 -4.44 -11.21 -1.05
CA ARG A 97 -4.71 -11.80 -2.35
C ARG A 97 -5.63 -10.91 -3.20
N ALA A 98 -6.70 -10.38 -2.61
CA ALA A 98 -7.62 -9.46 -3.29
C ALA A 98 -6.93 -8.13 -3.65
N ILE A 99 -6.06 -7.59 -2.78
CA ILE A 99 -5.22 -6.43 -3.10
C ILE A 99 -4.29 -6.74 -4.29
N VAL A 100 -3.66 -7.91 -4.33
CA VAL A 100 -2.79 -8.36 -5.43
C VAL A 100 -3.57 -8.46 -6.72
N ALA A 101 -4.76 -9.04 -6.71
CA ALA A 101 -5.64 -9.15 -7.87
C ALA A 101 -6.04 -7.77 -8.41
N SER A 102 -6.49 -6.87 -7.53
CA SER A 102 -6.82 -5.50 -7.91
C SER A 102 -5.62 -4.71 -8.46
N ASN A 103 -4.40 -4.95 -7.94
CA ASN A 103 -3.18 -4.34 -8.48
C ASN A 103 -2.81 -4.90 -9.87
N ALA A 104 -3.09 -6.18 -10.13
CA ALA A 104 -2.87 -6.78 -11.44
C ALA A 104 -3.82 -6.18 -12.51
N GLU A 105 -5.03 -5.80 -12.10
CA GLU A 105 -6.03 -5.16 -12.97
C GLU A 105 -5.72 -3.67 -13.21
N ASP A 106 -4.99 -3.01 -12.30
CA ASP A 106 -4.58 -1.59 -12.43
C ASP A 106 -3.04 -1.44 -12.36
N PRO A 107 -2.31 -1.80 -13.43
CA PRO A 107 -0.85 -1.70 -13.48
C PRO A 107 -0.33 -0.27 -13.31
N ALA A 108 -1.14 0.74 -13.62
CA ALA A 108 -0.76 2.15 -13.46
C ALA A 108 -0.70 2.53 -11.98
N LEU A 109 -1.69 2.12 -11.17
CA LEU A 109 -1.65 2.28 -9.72
C LEU A 109 -0.49 1.50 -9.11
N MET A 110 -0.28 0.26 -9.56
CA MET A 110 0.83 -0.57 -9.07
C MET A 110 2.19 0.11 -9.33
N ARG A 111 2.40 0.68 -10.54
CA ARG A 111 3.63 1.45 -10.85
C ARG A 111 3.79 2.65 -9.92
N LEU A 112 2.71 3.40 -9.68
CA LEU A 112 2.74 4.55 -8.76
C LEU A 112 3.11 4.12 -7.34
N LEU A 113 2.47 3.08 -6.80
CA LEU A 113 2.76 2.57 -5.45
C LEU A 113 4.22 2.15 -5.30
N VAL A 114 4.77 1.39 -6.26
CA VAL A 114 6.18 0.97 -6.25
C VAL A 114 7.13 2.16 -6.36
N ALA A 115 6.83 3.16 -7.22
CA ALA A 115 7.64 4.37 -7.32
C ALA A 115 7.67 5.17 -6.01
N LEU A 116 6.53 5.26 -5.32
CA LEU A 116 6.42 5.99 -4.05
C LEU A 116 7.11 5.28 -2.87
N LEU A 117 7.32 3.96 -2.91
CA LEU A 117 8.17 3.27 -1.94
C LEU A 117 9.62 3.79 -1.99
N SER A 118 10.14 4.03 -3.19
CA SER A 118 11.47 4.65 -3.35
C SER A 118 11.52 6.06 -2.75
N VAL A 119 10.47 6.86 -2.95
CA VAL A 119 10.34 8.21 -2.35
C VAL A 119 10.29 8.12 -0.82
N ALA A 120 9.55 7.17 -0.27
CA ALA A 120 9.46 6.93 1.18
C ALA A 120 10.82 6.59 1.81
N GLY A 121 11.70 5.93 1.06
CA GLY A 121 13.07 5.59 1.47
C GLY A 121 14.01 6.78 1.60
N ASN A 122 13.73 7.92 0.94
CA ASN A 122 14.53 9.12 1.02
C ASN A 122 14.03 10.07 2.15
N PRO A 123 14.72 10.16 3.30
CA PRO A 123 14.24 10.95 4.45
C PRO A 123 14.16 12.46 4.17
N LEU A 124 14.84 12.95 3.14
CA LEU A 124 14.84 14.37 2.76
C LEU A 124 13.71 14.74 1.80
N HIS A 125 12.99 13.76 1.26
CA HIS A 125 11.88 14.05 0.35
C HIS A 125 10.64 14.55 1.13
N PRO A 126 9.94 15.61 0.68
CA PRO A 126 8.78 16.16 1.38
C PRO A 126 7.67 15.14 1.67
N MET A 127 7.41 14.20 0.76
CA MET A 127 6.41 13.15 0.92
C MET A 127 6.84 12.00 1.85
N ALA A 128 8.13 11.87 2.21
CA ALA A 128 8.66 10.67 2.85
C ALA A 128 7.99 10.36 4.20
N ASN A 129 7.75 11.37 5.03
CA ASN A 129 7.12 11.17 6.34
C ASN A 129 5.69 10.65 6.21
N TYR A 130 4.92 11.23 5.28
CA TYR A 130 3.55 10.81 5.02
C TYR A 130 3.51 9.36 4.50
N LEU A 131 4.31 9.04 3.49
CA LEU A 131 4.36 7.70 2.89
C LEU A 131 4.82 6.65 3.91
N ARG A 132 5.83 6.95 4.74
CA ARG A 132 6.25 6.06 5.84
C ARG A 132 5.14 5.81 6.86
N SER A 133 4.39 6.85 7.23
CA SER A 133 3.25 6.70 8.14
C SER A 133 2.16 5.80 7.53
N ARG A 134 1.87 5.95 6.24
CA ARG A 134 0.93 5.07 5.50
C ARG A 134 1.42 3.62 5.48
N TYR A 135 2.70 3.42 5.22
CA TYR A 135 3.32 2.09 5.24
C TYR A 135 3.22 1.42 6.63
N GLN A 136 3.49 2.19 7.70
CA GLN A 136 3.36 1.68 9.07
C GLN A 136 1.91 1.31 9.41
N LEU A 137 0.92 2.08 8.94
CA LEU A 137 -0.49 1.74 9.11
C LEU A 137 -0.86 0.44 8.38
N PHE A 138 -0.39 0.26 7.16
CA PHE A 138 -0.58 -0.97 6.39
C PHE A 138 0.05 -2.18 7.10
N TYR A 139 1.32 -2.07 7.51
CA TYR A 139 1.99 -3.10 8.30
C TYR A 139 1.21 -3.46 9.57
N ALA A 140 0.76 -2.46 10.32
CA ALA A 140 -0.01 -2.66 11.55
C ALA A 140 -1.38 -3.32 11.27
N GLN A 141 -2.01 -3.01 10.14
CA GLN A 141 -3.27 -3.65 9.70
C GLN A 141 -3.05 -5.14 9.43
N ILE A 142 -2.04 -5.49 8.63
CA ILE A 142 -1.72 -6.89 8.31
C ILE A 142 -1.37 -7.67 9.58
N LYS A 143 -0.54 -7.10 10.44
CA LYS A 143 -0.18 -7.73 11.73
C LYS A 143 -1.42 -8.01 12.60
N ARG A 144 -2.30 -7.02 12.78
CA ARG A 144 -3.53 -7.19 13.58
C ARG A 144 -4.50 -8.21 12.94
N GLY A 145 -4.60 -8.23 11.62
CA GLY A 145 -5.36 -9.24 10.92
C GLY A 145 -4.85 -10.65 11.21
N LEU A 146 -3.54 -10.87 11.14
CA LEU A 146 -2.92 -12.15 11.47
C LEU A 146 -3.08 -12.53 12.96
N GLU A 147 -3.01 -11.56 13.88
CA GLU A 147 -3.33 -11.78 15.30
C GLU A 147 -4.75 -12.30 15.48
N HIS A 148 -5.69 -11.71 14.74
CA HIS A 148 -7.08 -12.16 14.74
C HIS A 148 -7.22 -13.55 14.10
N ASP A 149 -6.57 -13.81 12.95
CA ASP A 149 -6.62 -15.10 12.26
C ASP A 149 -6.10 -16.24 13.14
N VAL A 150 -5.05 -16.01 13.93
CA VAL A 150 -4.58 -16.97 14.94
C VAL A 150 -5.61 -17.17 16.05
N ALA A 151 -6.18 -16.08 16.58
CA ALA A 151 -7.13 -16.13 17.67
C ALA A 151 -8.42 -16.91 17.31
N VAL A 152 -8.88 -16.84 16.06
CA VAL A 152 -10.07 -17.56 15.57
C VAL A 152 -9.76 -18.89 14.88
N GLY A 153 -8.48 -19.31 14.84
CA GLY A 153 -8.04 -20.60 14.28
C GLY A 153 -7.97 -20.63 12.75
N ARG A 154 -7.98 -19.49 12.06
CA ARG A 154 -7.74 -19.39 10.60
C ARG A 154 -6.26 -19.49 10.23
N ALA A 155 -5.38 -19.11 11.13
CA ALA A 155 -3.95 -19.31 11.01
C ALA A 155 -3.43 -20.23 12.15
N PRO A 156 -2.34 -20.99 11.93
CA PRO A 156 -1.82 -21.89 12.96
C PRO A 156 -1.28 -21.10 14.16
N HIS A 157 -1.53 -21.62 15.36
CA HIS A 157 -1.08 -21.02 16.61
C HIS A 157 0.47 -20.94 16.74
N THR A 158 1.19 -21.64 15.87
CA THR A 158 2.67 -21.59 15.77
C THR A 158 3.19 -20.41 14.95
N MET A 159 2.29 -19.72 14.20
CA MET A 159 2.65 -18.54 13.44
C MET A 159 2.78 -17.34 14.38
N GLU A 160 3.89 -16.62 14.27
CA GLU A 160 4.11 -15.36 14.97
C GLU A 160 3.59 -14.20 14.08
N PRO A 161 2.51 -13.46 14.45
CA PRO A 161 1.89 -12.46 13.58
C PRO A 161 2.82 -11.37 13.07
N ARG A 162 3.81 -10.97 13.88
CA ARG A 162 4.83 -9.99 13.47
C ARG A 162 5.64 -10.49 12.28
N ARG A 163 6.18 -11.71 12.40
CA ARG A 163 7.00 -12.33 11.34
C ARG A 163 6.16 -12.68 10.13
N GLY A 164 4.94 -13.16 10.35
CA GLY A 164 3.98 -13.39 9.28
C GLY A 164 3.71 -12.13 8.46
N ALA A 165 3.50 -10.99 9.11
CA ALA A 165 3.31 -9.71 8.44
C ALA A 165 4.55 -9.27 7.66
N GLU A 166 5.75 -9.36 8.24
CA GLU A 166 7.02 -9.06 7.57
C GLU A 166 7.19 -9.91 6.29
N GLN A 167 6.90 -11.21 6.38
CA GLN A 167 7.02 -12.15 5.26
C GLN A 167 5.99 -11.88 4.16
N LEU A 168 4.71 -11.68 4.52
CA LEU A 168 3.64 -11.43 3.57
C LEU A 168 3.84 -10.11 2.82
N ILE A 169 4.25 -9.05 3.52
CA ILE A 169 4.50 -7.75 2.91
C ILE A 169 5.72 -7.82 1.97
N ALA A 170 6.81 -8.45 2.40
CA ALA A 170 7.98 -8.65 1.54
C ALA A 170 7.63 -9.44 0.26
N LEU A 171 6.78 -10.47 0.39
CA LEU A 171 6.29 -11.26 -0.73
C LEU A 171 5.43 -10.41 -1.67
N TYR A 172 4.46 -9.69 -1.11
CA TYR A 172 3.56 -8.78 -1.82
C TYR A 172 4.34 -7.73 -2.63
N GLU A 173 5.25 -7.01 -2.00
CA GLU A 173 6.06 -5.97 -2.64
C GLU A 173 7.02 -6.54 -3.69
N GLY A 174 7.70 -7.62 -3.36
CA GLY A 174 8.66 -8.26 -4.26
C GLY A 174 8.01 -8.79 -5.53
N LEU A 175 6.83 -9.39 -5.44
CA LEU A 175 6.10 -9.90 -6.60
C LEU A 175 5.54 -8.77 -7.46
N GLN A 176 5.06 -7.68 -6.89
CA GLN A 176 4.62 -6.50 -7.66
C GLN A 176 5.77 -5.90 -8.46
N LEU A 177 6.94 -5.73 -7.83
CA LEU A 177 8.12 -5.25 -8.54
C LEU A 177 8.51 -6.19 -9.69
N GLN A 178 8.49 -7.51 -9.46
CA GLN A 178 8.77 -8.48 -10.51
C GLN A 178 7.75 -8.42 -11.65
N ALA A 179 6.46 -8.28 -11.36
CA ALA A 179 5.41 -8.19 -12.37
C ALA A 179 5.55 -6.94 -13.26
N LEU A 180 6.08 -5.84 -12.73
CA LEU A 180 6.39 -4.65 -13.53
C LEU A 180 7.61 -4.82 -14.43
N LEU A 181 8.53 -5.73 -14.10
CA LEU A 181 9.79 -5.95 -14.82
C LEU A 181 9.75 -7.18 -15.73
N ARG A 182 8.78 -8.07 -15.55
CA ARG A 182 8.67 -9.37 -16.22
C ARG A 182 7.29 -9.57 -16.79
N SER A 183 7.16 -9.53 -18.10
CA SER A 183 5.88 -9.72 -18.81
C SER A 183 5.36 -11.17 -18.76
N ASP A 184 6.20 -12.14 -18.40
CA ASP A 184 5.86 -13.56 -18.27
C ASP A 184 5.34 -13.94 -16.88
N LEU A 185 5.36 -13.01 -15.90
CA LEU A 185 4.91 -13.26 -14.54
C LEU A 185 3.42 -12.97 -14.39
N ASP A 186 2.62 -14.02 -14.20
CA ASP A 186 1.24 -13.88 -13.74
C ASP A 186 1.25 -13.67 -12.22
N LEU A 187 0.86 -12.45 -11.80
CA LEU A 187 1.05 -11.97 -10.42
C LEU A 187 0.20 -12.77 -9.42
N VAL A 188 -1.08 -13.02 -9.71
CA VAL A 188 -1.99 -13.68 -8.77
C VAL A 188 -1.58 -15.15 -8.54
N PRO A 189 -1.39 -16.00 -9.57
CA PRO A 189 -0.89 -17.36 -9.36
C PRO A 189 0.51 -17.42 -8.73
N ALA A 190 1.38 -16.43 -8.97
CA ALA A 190 2.68 -16.36 -8.32
C ALA A 190 2.54 -16.10 -6.82
N PHE A 191 1.65 -15.19 -6.44
CA PHE A 191 1.32 -14.90 -5.05
C PHE A 191 0.74 -16.13 -4.35
N ASP A 192 -0.28 -16.78 -4.94
CA ASP A 192 -0.94 -17.97 -4.40
C ASP A 192 0.07 -19.10 -4.10
N ARG A 193 0.98 -19.39 -5.05
CA ARG A 193 2.03 -20.41 -4.86
C ARG A 193 2.99 -20.06 -3.73
N ALA A 194 3.37 -18.80 -3.62
CA ALA A 194 4.34 -18.37 -2.62
C ALA A 194 3.72 -18.33 -1.22
N VAL A 195 2.47 -17.85 -1.09
CA VAL A 195 1.73 -17.87 0.17
C VAL A 195 1.48 -19.29 0.65
N ALA A 196 1.05 -20.22 -0.22
CA ALA A 196 0.86 -21.61 0.15
C ALA A 196 2.15 -22.25 0.71
N ARG A 197 3.31 -21.82 0.24
CA ARG A 197 4.59 -22.27 0.78
C ARG A 197 4.90 -21.65 2.13
N LEU A 198 4.57 -20.37 2.30
CA LEU A 198 4.73 -19.64 3.54
C LEU A 198 3.84 -20.23 4.65
N GLU A 199 2.56 -20.49 4.35
CA GLU A 199 1.61 -21.09 5.27
C GLU A 199 2.04 -22.49 5.73
N ARG A 200 2.58 -23.31 4.83
CA ARG A 200 3.18 -24.60 5.24
C ARG A 200 4.33 -24.41 6.21
N GLY A 201 5.19 -23.40 6.00
CA GLY A 201 6.27 -23.06 6.94
C GLY A 201 5.77 -22.61 8.31
N TRP A 202 4.61 -21.98 8.38
CA TRP A 202 3.98 -21.61 9.67
C TRP A 202 3.47 -22.84 10.44
N MET A 203 3.10 -23.92 9.75
CA MET A 203 2.67 -25.19 10.35
C MET A 203 3.85 -25.98 10.92
N GLU A 204 5.06 -25.78 10.41
CA GLU A 204 6.26 -26.45 10.92
C GLU A 204 6.67 -25.85 12.26
N ARG A 205 6.86 -26.74 13.28
CA ARG A 205 7.33 -26.29 14.61
C ARG A 205 8.74 -25.72 14.49
N TYR A 206 8.86 -24.40 14.53
CA TYR A 206 10.16 -23.69 14.53
C TYR A 206 11.11 -24.17 15.63
N GLU A 207 10.55 -24.63 16.75
CA GLU A 207 11.32 -25.17 17.90
C GLU A 207 12.14 -26.41 17.55
N ALA A 208 11.66 -27.27 16.67
CA ALA A 208 12.39 -28.48 16.28
C ALA A 208 13.67 -28.17 15.49
N ASN A 209 13.68 -27.11 14.70
CA ASN A 209 14.83 -26.68 13.91
C ASN A 209 15.85 -25.88 14.75
N ALA A 210 15.39 -25.07 15.70
CA ALA A 210 16.24 -24.36 16.63
C ALA A 210 16.96 -25.34 17.58
N ALA A 211 16.23 -26.33 18.11
CA ALA A 211 16.81 -27.38 18.97
C ALA A 211 17.85 -28.23 18.23
N ARG A 212 17.60 -28.58 16.95
CA ARG A 212 18.59 -29.31 16.12
C ARG A 212 19.86 -28.50 15.88
N ARG A 213 19.72 -27.20 15.56
CA ARG A 213 20.91 -26.34 15.34
C ARG A 213 21.72 -26.14 16.59
N LEU A 214 21.08 -26.03 17.76
CA LEU A 214 21.78 -25.95 19.06
C LEU A 214 22.47 -27.29 19.43
N ALA A 215 21.85 -28.41 19.11
CA ALA A 215 22.46 -29.72 19.34
C ALA A 215 23.68 -29.95 18.45
N THR A 216 23.62 -29.60 17.15
CA THR A 216 24.77 -29.72 16.24
C THR A 216 25.90 -28.76 16.59
N TRP A 217 25.60 -27.55 17.12
CA TRP A 217 26.64 -26.63 17.57
C TRP A 217 27.38 -27.14 18.81
N ASN A 218 26.66 -27.76 19.75
CA ASN A 218 27.31 -28.35 20.96
C ASN A 218 28.13 -29.59 20.64
N ASP A 219 27.82 -30.34 19.60
CA ASP A 219 28.60 -31.50 19.18
C ASP A 219 29.90 -31.13 18.45
N ASP A 220 29.94 -30.00 17.74
CA ASP A 220 31.12 -29.51 17.02
C ASP A 220 32.14 -28.79 17.95
N ASP A 221 31.73 -28.33 19.16
CA ASP A 221 32.57 -27.56 20.08
C ASP A 221 33.29 -28.45 21.12
N THR A 222 33.15 -29.78 21.04
CA THR A 222 33.92 -30.72 21.83
C THR A 222 35.24 -31.17 21.17
N GLY A 223 35.66 -30.53 20.09
CA GLY A 223 36.97 -30.68 19.47
C GLY A 223 38.07 -30.05 20.34
N SER A 224 38.75 -30.90 21.06
CA SER A 224 39.91 -30.64 21.90
C SER A 224 40.87 -29.57 21.37
N TRP A 225 40.99 -28.47 22.07
CA TRP A 225 42.16 -27.60 22.03
C TRP A 225 43.23 -28.20 22.92
N GLU A 226 43.98 -29.17 22.41
CA GLU A 226 45.30 -29.52 23.02
C GLU A 226 46.32 -28.49 22.50
N ILE A 227 46.93 -27.81 23.47
CA ILE A 227 48.06 -26.89 23.31
C ILE A 227 49.35 -27.69 23.14
#